data_67787a30599520999005dda4f3900782
#
_entry.id   67787a30599520999005dda4f3900782
#
_cell.length_a   1.000
_cell.length_b   1.000
_cell.length_c   1.000
_cell.angle_alpha   90.00
_cell.angle_beta   90.00
_cell.angle_gamma   90.00
#
_symmetry.space_group_name_H-M   'P 1'
#
loop_
_entity.id
_entity.type
_entity.pdbx_description
1 polymer ?
#
loop_
_entity_poly.entity_id
_entity_poly.type
_entity_poly.pdbx_seq_one_letter_code
_entity_poly.pdbx_strand_id
1 'polypeptide(L)'
;MCIRDSVRTTPFPRYNSIGIEEKRAVIEVLQDGYLSQFLGTWSKEFHGGPRVLKLEREWAEYFEVNHAVAMNSATSALYAALGAAKVGPADEVIVTPYTMTASVAGVLLYGATPVFSDIDPETYCLSARAIEKVLSPRTKAIVAVDLFGHPADFDEIFRIAQAHNLTIIEDAAQAPGGKYKGAWTGGLGHIGVFSLNYHKTIHCGEGGIAAVSYTHLRAHET
;
A
#
# COMPACT_ATOMS: atom_id res chain seq x y z
N MET A 1 13.18 10.82 31.25
CA MET A 1 13.95 9.62 31.60
C MET A 1 15.24 9.66 30.80
N CYS A 2 16.39 9.99 31.44
CA CYS A 2 17.67 9.98 30.74
C CYS A 2 18.17 8.52 30.71
N ILE A 3 18.20 7.90 29.57
CA ILE A 3 18.88 6.63 29.38
C ILE A 3 20.39 6.94 29.40
N ARG A 4 21.04 6.73 30.54
CA ARG A 4 22.48 6.98 30.71
C ARG A 4 23.35 5.87 30.12
N ASP A 5 22.81 4.68 29.95
CA ASP A 5 23.57 3.52 29.47
C ASP A 5 23.08 3.14 28.07
N SER A 6 23.91 3.46 27.10
CA SER A 6 23.68 3.01 25.73
C SER A 6 24.03 1.52 25.61
N VAL A 7 23.08 0.70 25.21
CA VAL A 7 23.29 -0.72 24.89
C VAL A 7 24.29 -0.87 23.73
N ARG A 8 24.44 0.19 22.93
CA ARG A 8 25.35 0.24 21.79
C ARG A 8 26.16 1.53 21.83
N THR A 9 27.46 1.42 21.82
CA THR A 9 28.39 2.56 21.79
C THR A 9 28.79 2.96 20.38
N THR A 10 28.68 2.03 19.40
CA THR A 10 28.98 2.32 17.99
C THR A 10 27.72 2.79 17.29
N PRO A 11 27.70 3.96 16.62
CA PRO A 11 26.58 4.41 15.81
C PRO A 11 26.22 3.38 14.72
N PHE A 12 24.94 3.32 14.36
CA PHE A 12 24.56 2.58 13.15
C PHE A 12 25.21 3.22 11.93
N PRO A 13 25.67 2.43 10.95
CA PRO A 13 26.18 2.98 9.70
C PRO A 13 25.08 3.83 9.04
N ARG A 14 25.51 4.88 8.33
CA ARG A 14 24.58 5.70 7.57
C ARG A 14 23.89 4.83 6.51
N TYR A 15 22.58 4.85 6.49
CA TYR A 15 21.83 4.17 5.44
C TYR A 15 22.13 4.82 4.09
N ASN A 16 22.73 4.06 3.18
CA ASN A 16 23.05 4.50 1.84
C ASN A 16 22.76 3.34 0.88
N SER A 17 21.66 3.44 0.15
CA SER A 17 21.21 2.45 -0.82
C SER A 17 21.48 2.87 -2.27
N ILE A 18 22.08 4.07 -2.50
CA ILE A 18 22.33 4.60 -3.83
C ILE A 18 23.76 4.28 -4.22
N GLY A 19 23.92 3.33 -5.13
CA GLY A 19 25.19 2.89 -5.68
C GLY A 19 25.49 3.43 -7.09
N ILE A 20 26.33 2.70 -7.79
CA ILE A 20 26.71 3.05 -9.15
C ILE A 20 25.61 2.71 -10.16
N GLU A 21 24.77 1.72 -9.86
CA GLU A 21 23.69 1.26 -10.74
C GLU A 21 22.58 2.31 -10.84
N GLU A 22 22.15 2.85 -9.70
CA GLU A 22 21.17 3.93 -9.64
C GLU A 22 21.68 5.20 -10.33
N LYS A 23 22.96 5.54 -10.11
CA LYS A 23 23.59 6.70 -10.78
C LYS A 23 23.59 6.54 -12.29
N ARG A 24 23.96 5.36 -12.81
CA ARG A 24 23.95 5.06 -14.25
C ARG A 24 22.53 5.16 -14.81
N ALA A 25 21.54 4.54 -14.15
CA ALA A 25 20.17 4.58 -14.58
C ALA A 25 19.60 6.01 -14.69
N VAL A 26 19.94 6.89 -13.73
CA VAL A 26 19.55 8.30 -13.77
C VAL A 26 20.26 9.05 -14.90
N ILE A 27 21.57 8.82 -15.09
CA ILE A 27 22.35 9.47 -16.18
C ILE A 27 21.78 9.08 -17.54
N GLU A 28 21.43 7.81 -17.75
CA GLU A 28 20.82 7.36 -19.01
C GLU A 28 19.50 8.09 -19.29
N VAL A 29 18.61 8.25 -18.31
CA VAL A 29 17.36 9.01 -18.47
C VAL A 29 17.63 10.47 -18.84
N LEU A 30 18.64 11.10 -18.19
CA LEU A 30 19.01 12.48 -18.50
C LEU A 30 19.60 12.62 -19.91
N GLN A 31 20.38 11.63 -20.37
CA GLN A 31 20.96 11.60 -21.71
C GLN A 31 19.89 11.38 -22.79
N ASP A 32 18.89 10.55 -22.52
CA ASP A 32 17.73 10.35 -23.43
C ASP A 32 16.88 11.61 -23.57
N GLY A 33 16.92 12.52 -22.58
CA GLY A 33 16.21 13.81 -22.58
C GLY A 33 14.71 13.71 -22.29
N TYR A 34 14.15 12.54 -22.07
CA TYR A 34 12.75 12.33 -21.77
C TYR A 34 12.53 12.07 -20.27
N LEU A 35 12.22 13.12 -19.52
CA LEU A 35 12.00 13.03 -18.08
C LEU A 35 10.59 12.54 -17.71
N SER A 36 9.63 12.66 -18.63
CA SER A 36 8.27 12.17 -18.48
C SER A 36 7.70 11.78 -19.83
N GLN A 37 6.96 10.66 -19.86
CA GLN A 37 6.29 10.16 -21.05
C GLN A 37 4.83 9.80 -20.73
N PHE A 38 4.20 10.54 -19.83
CA PHE A 38 2.75 10.46 -19.60
C PHE A 38 2.08 11.55 -20.43
N LEU A 39 1.52 11.15 -21.58
CA LEU A 39 0.76 12.05 -22.45
C LEU A 39 -0.73 11.84 -22.27
N GLY A 40 -1.50 12.94 -22.20
CA GLY A 40 -2.95 12.93 -22.05
C GLY A 40 -3.73 12.50 -23.31
N THR A 41 -3.07 11.91 -24.29
CA THR A 41 -3.66 11.39 -25.52
C THR A 41 -3.41 9.89 -25.68
N TRP A 42 -4.34 9.17 -26.29
CA TRP A 42 -4.16 7.75 -26.60
C TRP A 42 -2.97 7.54 -27.54
N SER A 43 -1.84 7.17 -26.96
CA SER A 43 -0.57 6.89 -27.65
C SER A 43 0.20 5.82 -26.88
N LYS A 44 1.35 5.42 -27.41
CA LYS A 44 2.26 4.50 -26.68
C LYS A 44 2.75 5.08 -25.34
N GLU A 45 2.72 6.41 -25.21
CA GLU A 45 3.19 7.14 -24.03
C GLU A 45 2.07 7.49 -23.05
N PHE A 46 0.83 7.06 -23.32
CA PHE A 46 -0.30 7.27 -22.42
C PHE A 46 -0.08 6.65 -21.02
N HIS A 47 0.56 5.50 -20.98
CA HIS A 47 0.82 4.75 -19.75
C HIS A 47 2.20 5.02 -19.13
N GLY A 48 2.92 6.01 -19.62
CA GLY A 48 4.25 6.37 -19.13
C GLY A 48 5.39 5.81 -19.97
N GLY A 49 6.61 6.17 -19.55
CA GLY A 49 7.84 5.78 -20.24
C GLY A 49 8.29 4.33 -19.96
N PRO A 50 9.26 3.84 -20.73
CA PRO A 50 9.68 2.43 -20.69
C PRO A 50 10.20 1.99 -19.31
N ARG A 51 10.78 2.90 -18.51
CA ARG A 51 11.30 2.57 -17.17
C ARG A 51 10.18 2.39 -16.16
N VAL A 52 9.14 3.23 -16.22
CA VAL A 52 7.95 3.08 -15.37
C VAL A 52 7.21 1.79 -15.71
N LEU A 53 6.96 1.54 -17.00
CA LEU A 53 6.32 0.30 -17.45
C LEU A 53 7.13 -0.97 -17.09
N LYS A 54 8.47 -0.85 -17.09
CA LYS A 54 9.33 -1.94 -16.63
C LYS A 54 9.19 -2.17 -15.13
N LEU A 55 9.21 -1.09 -14.33
CA LEU A 55 9.01 -1.18 -12.87
C LEU A 55 7.66 -1.84 -12.54
N GLU A 56 6.58 -1.39 -13.16
CA GLU A 56 5.23 -1.94 -12.94
C GLU A 56 5.17 -3.43 -13.24
N ARG A 57 5.74 -3.86 -14.37
CA ARG A 57 5.80 -5.28 -14.74
C ARG A 57 6.64 -6.10 -13.76
N GLU A 58 7.87 -5.67 -13.45
CA GLU A 58 8.76 -6.38 -12.54
C GLU A 58 8.19 -6.43 -11.12
N TRP A 59 7.49 -5.37 -10.69
CA TRP A 59 6.78 -5.36 -9.41
C TRP A 59 5.65 -6.37 -9.37
N ALA A 60 4.83 -6.41 -10.42
CA ALA A 60 3.74 -7.37 -10.54
C ALA A 60 4.24 -8.82 -10.53
N GLU A 61 5.33 -9.10 -11.27
CA GLU A 61 5.97 -10.42 -11.30
C GLU A 61 6.53 -10.82 -9.93
N TYR A 62 7.26 -9.90 -9.26
CA TYR A 62 7.90 -10.21 -7.99
C TYR A 62 6.91 -10.45 -6.85
N PHE A 63 5.87 -9.64 -6.77
CA PHE A 63 4.84 -9.73 -5.74
C PHE A 63 3.66 -10.64 -6.11
N GLU A 64 3.74 -11.32 -7.27
CA GLU A 64 2.75 -12.29 -7.74
C GLU A 64 1.34 -11.68 -7.82
N VAL A 65 1.24 -10.41 -8.25
CA VAL A 65 -0.02 -9.70 -8.49
C VAL A 65 -0.27 -9.54 -9.98
N ASN A 66 -1.53 -9.37 -10.39
CA ASN A 66 -1.87 -9.28 -11.82
C ASN A 66 -1.43 -7.95 -12.44
N HIS A 67 -1.52 -6.87 -11.68
CA HIS A 67 -1.18 -5.54 -12.14
C HIS A 67 -0.51 -4.72 -11.03
N ALA A 68 0.40 -3.86 -11.43
CA ALA A 68 0.97 -2.83 -10.58
C ALA A 68 0.94 -1.49 -11.33
N VAL A 69 0.65 -0.41 -10.64
CA VAL A 69 0.61 0.95 -11.19
C VAL A 69 1.47 1.87 -10.34
N ALA A 70 2.48 2.46 -10.95
CA ALA A 70 3.37 3.40 -10.28
C ALA A 70 2.69 4.77 -10.10
N MET A 71 2.87 5.34 -8.92
CA MET A 71 2.31 6.63 -8.51
C MET A 71 3.37 7.49 -7.82
N ASN A 72 3.09 8.76 -7.62
CA ASN A 72 4.01 9.69 -6.98
C ASN A 72 4.15 9.46 -5.46
N SER A 73 3.25 8.70 -4.84
CA SER A 73 3.31 8.36 -3.41
C SER A 73 2.35 7.23 -3.05
N ALA A 74 2.59 6.54 -1.93
CA ALA A 74 1.62 5.62 -1.35
C ALA A 74 0.31 6.31 -0.96
N THR A 75 0.38 7.57 -0.55
CA THR A 75 -0.82 8.37 -0.25
C THR A 75 -1.72 8.49 -1.47
N SER A 76 -1.17 8.78 -2.65
CA SER A 76 -1.93 8.80 -3.90
C SER A 76 -2.46 7.42 -4.28
N ALA A 77 -1.70 6.36 -4.01
CA ALA A 77 -2.14 4.99 -4.24
C ALA A 77 -3.30 4.59 -3.32
N LEU A 78 -3.28 5.01 -2.04
CA LEU A 78 -4.42 4.83 -1.12
C LEU A 78 -5.66 5.59 -1.61
N TYR A 79 -5.48 6.82 -2.12
CA TYR A 79 -6.59 7.58 -2.68
C TYR A 79 -7.19 6.86 -3.90
N ALA A 80 -6.34 6.41 -4.82
CA ALA A 80 -6.80 5.65 -5.99
C ALA A 80 -7.50 4.35 -5.59
N ALA A 81 -6.99 3.63 -4.60
CA ALA A 81 -7.58 2.40 -4.08
C ALA A 81 -8.98 2.63 -3.48
N LEU A 82 -9.16 3.69 -2.69
CA LEU A 82 -10.47 4.07 -2.13
C LEU A 82 -11.45 4.47 -3.23
N GLY A 83 -10.98 5.22 -4.25
CA GLY A 83 -11.80 5.54 -5.43
C GLY A 83 -12.20 4.30 -6.23
N ALA A 84 -11.29 3.36 -6.45
CA ALA A 84 -11.56 2.08 -7.11
C ALA A 84 -12.55 1.22 -6.32
N ALA A 85 -12.48 1.27 -4.98
CA ALA A 85 -13.45 0.65 -4.08
C ALA A 85 -14.81 1.36 -4.07
N LYS A 86 -14.97 2.44 -4.85
CA LYS A 86 -16.19 3.26 -4.95
C LYS A 86 -16.64 3.82 -3.59
N VAL A 87 -15.69 4.19 -2.76
CA VAL A 87 -15.93 4.89 -1.50
C VAL A 87 -16.41 6.31 -1.80
N GLY A 88 -17.46 6.77 -1.14
CA GLY A 88 -18.07 8.07 -1.35
C GLY A 88 -18.71 8.67 -0.11
N PRO A 89 -19.42 9.80 -0.25
CA PRO A 89 -20.13 10.44 0.86
C PRO A 89 -21.12 9.49 1.53
N ALA A 90 -21.18 9.55 2.85
CA ALA A 90 -21.99 8.70 3.73
C ALA A 90 -21.51 7.25 3.90
N ASP A 91 -20.52 6.79 3.12
CA ASP A 91 -19.86 5.51 3.39
C ASP A 91 -18.96 5.59 4.63
N GLU A 92 -18.74 4.45 5.23
CA GLU A 92 -17.79 4.26 6.32
C GLU A 92 -16.63 3.35 5.88
N VAL A 93 -15.43 3.71 6.29
CA VAL A 93 -14.23 2.90 6.05
C VAL A 93 -13.59 2.57 7.38
N ILE A 94 -13.44 1.29 7.67
CA ILE A 94 -12.78 0.83 8.89
C ILE A 94 -11.28 0.92 8.72
N VAL A 95 -10.62 1.53 9.69
CA VAL A 95 -9.16 1.70 9.74
C VAL A 95 -8.68 1.72 11.19
N THR A 96 -7.42 1.37 11.44
CA THR A 96 -6.84 1.52 12.78
C THR A 96 -6.43 2.97 13.05
N PRO A 97 -6.55 3.47 14.30
CA PRO A 97 -5.94 4.75 14.69
C PRO A 97 -4.42 4.65 14.86
N TYR A 98 -3.87 3.45 14.98
CA TYR A 98 -2.45 3.20 15.16
C TYR A 98 -1.76 2.98 13.81
N THR A 99 -1.64 4.04 13.05
CA THR A 99 -1.01 4.06 11.73
C THR A 99 -0.56 5.48 11.36
N MET A 100 0.08 5.61 10.20
CA MET A 100 0.32 6.91 9.60
C MET A 100 -1.01 7.55 9.15
N THR A 101 -1.14 8.86 9.30
CA THR A 101 -2.35 9.61 8.91
C THR A 101 -2.77 9.41 7.45
N ALA A 102 -1.84 9.05 6.56
CA ALA A 102 -2.13 8.78 5.15
C ALA A 102 -3.19 7.68 4.95
N SER A 103 -3.17 6.62 5.79
CA SER A 103 -4.16 5.53 5.74
C SER A 103 -5.59 6.01 6.01
N VAL A 104 -5.75 7.14 6.72
CA VAL A 104 -7.05 7.74 7.09
C VAL A 104 -7.42 8.90 6.17
N ALA A 105 -6.45 9.70 5.73
CA ALA A 105 -6.69 10.94 5.00
C ALA A 105 -7.46 10.72 3.70
N GLY A 106 -7.22 9.60 3.01
CA GLY A 106 -7.95 9.25 1.79
C GLY A 106 -9.45 9.08 2.01
N VAL A 107 -9.86 8.55 3.15
CA VAL A 107 -11.27 8.37 3.49
C VAL A 107 -11.98 9.72 3.55
N LEU A 108 -11.35 10.70 4.21
CA LEU A 108 -11.88 12.05 4.33
C LEU A 108 -11.94 12.77 2.98
N LEU A 109 -10.99 12.51 2.08
CA LEU A 109 -10.96 13.09 0.74
C LEU A 109 -12.21 12.73 -0.07
N TYR A 110 -12.75 11.53 0.12
CA TYR A 110 -13.98 11.06 -0.54
C TYR A 110 -15.27 11.45 0.21
N GLY A 111 -15.17 12.26 1.27
CA GLY A 111 -16.32 12.64 2.09
C GLY A 111 -16.91 11.46 2.88
N ALA A 112 -16.18 10.36 2.98
CA ALA A 112 -16.55 9.21 3.80
C ALA A 112 -16.10 9.39 5.25
N THR A 113 -16.61 8.56 6.14
CA THR A 113 -16.31 8.60 7.57
C THR A 113 -15.30 7.50 7.92
N PRO A 114 -14.09 7.84 8.41
CA PRO A 114 -13.21 6.82 8.96
C PRO A 114 -13.78 6.31 10.29
N VAL A 115 -13.96 5.02 10.39
CA VAL A 115 -14.41 4.33 11.62
C VAL A 115 -13.19 3.63 12.22
N PHE A 116 -12.77 4.10 13.39
CA PHE A 116 -11.61 3.53 14.04
C PHE A 116 -11.94 2.20 14.72
N SER A 117 -11.12 1.21 14.41
CA SER A 117 -11.16 -0.11 15.03
C SER A 117 -9.80 -0.39 15.71
N ASP A 118 -9.85 -1.05 16.83
CA ASP A 118 -8.66 -1.29 17.66
C ASP A 118 -7.70 -2.31 17.03
N ILE A 119 -6.48 -2.32 17.52
CA ILE A 119 -5.42 -3.23 17.12
C ILE A 119 -5.44 -4.52 17.95
N ASP A 120 -4.80 -5.53 17.42
CA ASP A 120 -4.40 -6.69 18.19
C ASP A 120 -3.15 -6.34 19.03
N PRO A 121 -3.12 -6.58 20.34
CA PRO A 121 -2.03 -6.16 21.21
C PRO A 121 -0.72 -6.93 20.98
N GLU A 122 -0.75 -8.06 20.31
CA GLU A 122 0.45 -8.87 20.02
C GLU A 122 1.10 -8.46 18.70
N THR A 123 0.28 -8.12 17.69
CA THR A 123 0.77 -7.81 16.34
C THR A 123 0.77 -6.32 16.03
N TYR A 124 0.02 -5.52 16.78
CA TYR A 124 -0.26 -4.10 16.54
C TYR A 124 -0.99 -3.82 15.22
N CYS A 125 -1.37 -4.84 14.47
CA CYS A 125 -2.20 -4.72 13.28
C CYS A 125 -3.67 -4.67 13.62
N LEU A 126 -4.51 -4.29 12.66
CA LEU A 126 -5.96 -4.20 12.82
C LEU A 126 -6.56 -5.53 13.29
N SER A 127 -7.31 -5.50 14.39
CA SER A 127 -7.92 -6.69 14.98
C SER A 127 -9.23 -7.05 14.31
N ALA A 128 -9.34 -8.27 13.76
CA ALA A 128 -10.57 -8.78 13.18
C ALA A 128 -11.74 -8.76 14.18
N ARG A 129 -11.50 -9.14 15.44
CA ARG A 129 -12.51 -9.06 16.51
C ARG A 129 -12.97 -7.63 16.81
N ALA A 130 -12.09 -6.64 16.65
CA ALA A 130 -12.45 -5.25 16.83
C ALA A 130 -13.24 -4.71 15.63
N ILE A 131 -12.94 -5.17 14.40
CA ILE A 131 -13.71 -4.86 13.20
C ILE A 131 -15.18 -5.23 13.39
N GLU A 132 -15.49 -6.46 13.85
CA GLU A 132 -16.86 -6.93 14.04
C GLU A 132 -17.69 -6.03 14.97
N LYS A 133 -17.05 -5.34 15.92
CA LYS A 133 -17.74 -4.46 16.87
C LYS A 133 -18.14 -3.10 16.29
N VAL A 134 -17.51 -2.68 15.20
CA VAL A 134 -17.70 -1.35 14.60
C VAL A 134 -18.36 -1.39 13.22
N LEU A 135 -18.69 -2.58 12.74
CA LEU A 135 -19.40 -2.77 11.48
C LEU A 135 -20.77 -2.09 11.51
N SER A 136 -21.12 -1.46 10.41
CA SER A 136 -22.47 -0.89 10.19
C SER A 136 -22.95 -1.15 8.75
N PRO A 137 -24.21 -0.92 8.44
CA PRO A 137 -24.73 -1.00 7.08
C PRO A 137 -24.09 0.00 6.10
N ARG A 138 -23.34 1.01 6.59
CA ARG A 138 -22.61 1.99 5.79
C ARG A 138 -21.16 1.59 5.56
N THR A 139 -20.68 0.55 6.22
CA THR A 139 -19.29 0.10 6.02
C THR A 139 -19.10 -0.36 4.58
N LYS A 140 -18.14 0.22 3.88
CA LYS A 140 -17.83 0.00 2.47
C LYS A 140 -16.50 -0.71 2.25
N ALA A 141 -15.51 -0.38 3.05
CA ALA A 141 -14.15 -0.90 2.91
C ALA A 141 -13.44 -1.02 4.27
N ILE A 142 -12.38 -1.81 4.27
CA ILE A 142 -11.44 -1.96 5.38
C ILE A 142 -10.06 -1.58 4.85
N VAL A 143 -9.35 -0.69 5.54
CA VAL A 143 -7.92 -0.43 5.30
C VAL A 143 -7.12 -1.20 6.34
N ALA A 144 -6.53 -2.32 5.91
CA ALA A 144 -5.68 -3.16 6.73
C ALA A 144 -4.22 -2.73 6.56
N VAL A 145 -3.57 -2.33 7.65
CA VAL A 145 -2.19 -1.83 7.64
C VAL A 145 -1.25 -2.94 8.13
N ASP A 146 -0.24 -3.25 7.32
CA ASP A 146 0.85 -4.17 7.66
C ASP A 146 1.93 -3.42 8.42
N LEU A 147 1.65 -3.16 9.70
CA LEU A 147 2.44 -2.28 10.53
C LEU A 147 3.82 -2.87 10.84
N PHE A 148 4.86 -2.05 10.69
CA PHE A 148 6.26 -2.43 10.94
C PHE A 148 6.75 -3.64 10.14
N GLY A 149 6.08 -3.97 9.03
CA GLY A 149 6.42 -5.11 8.19
C GLY A 149 5.70 -6.40 8.58
N HIS A 150 4.82 -6.36 9.58
CA HIS A 150 4.01 -7.51 10.00
C HIS A 150 2.63 -7.45 9.32
N PRO A 151 2.20 -8.49 8.60
CA PRO A 151 0.88 -8.54 8.00
C PRO A 151 -0.23 -8.68 9.05
N ALA A 152 -1.38 -8.05 8.77
CA ALA A 152 -2.59 -8.27 9.55
C ALA A 152 -3.10 -9.73 9.38
N ASP A 153 -4.08 -10.14 10.20
CA ASP A 153 -4.72 -11.46 10.06
C ASP A 153 -5.73 -11.44 8.90
N PHE A 154 -5.20 -11.62 7.67
CA PHE A 154 -6.00 -11.52 6.46
C PHE A 154 -7.05 -12.63 6.34
N ASP A 155 -6.87 -13.81 6.91
CA ASP A 155 -7.88 -14.87 6.86
C ASP A 155 -9.17 -14.43 7.57
N GLU A 156 -9.03 -13.89 8.78
CA GLU A 156 -10.18 -13.41 9.55
C GLU A 156 -10.76 -12.12 8.95
N ILE A 157 -9.91 -11.21 8.45
CA ILE A 157 -10.39 -10.00 7.78
C ILE A 157 -11.17 -10.34 6.51
N PHE A 158 -10.69 -11.31 5.70
CA PHE A 158 -11.41 -11.78 4.52
C PHE A 158 -12.75 -12.43 4.86
N ARG A 159 -12.78 -13.25 5.90
CA ARG A 159 -14.05 -13.86 6.37
C ARG A 159 -15.11 -12.78 6.65
N ILE A 160 -14.70 -11.71 7.34
CA ILE A 160 -15.59 -10.58 7.65
C ILE A 160 -15.98 -9.83 6.36
N ALA A 161 -14.99 -9.52 5.53
CA ALA A 161 -15.21 -8.77 4.30
C ALA A 161 -16.16 -9.48 3.35
N GLN A 162 -16.03 -10.79 3.17
CA GLN A 162 -16.95 -11.60 2.38
C GLN A 162 -18.37 -11.60 2.94
N ALA A 163 -18.51 -11.78 4.26
CA ALA A 163 -19.84 -11.80 4.91
C ALA A 163 -20.59 -10.47 4.74
N HIS A 164 -19.88 -9.35 4.59
CA HIS A 164 -20.46 -8.01 4.52
C HIS A 164 -20.22 -7.31 3.17
N ASN A 165 -19.69 -8.01 2.16
CA ASN A 165 -19.39 -7.47 0.83
C ASN A 165 -18.49 -6.21 0.87
N LEU A 166 -17.40 -6.27 1.64
CA LEU A 166 -16.47 -5.16 1.84
C LEU A 166 -15.24 -5.29 0.96
N THR A 167 -14.70 -4.17 0.51
CA THR A 167 -13.41 -4.13 -0.16
C THR A 167 -12.28 -4.03 0.88
N ILE A 168 -11.24 -4.86 0.75
CA ILE A 168 -10.03 -4.78 1.56
C ILE A 168 -8.96 -4.02 0.79
N ILE A 169 -8.51 -2.91 1.35
CA ILE A 169 -7.34 -2.17 0.90
C ILE A 169 -6.20 -2.51 1.87
N GLU A 170 -5.14 -3.09 1.36
CA GLU A 170 -3.96 -3.45 2.14
C GLU A 170 -2.93 -2.31 2.07
N ASP A 171 -2.66 -1.67 3.19
CA ASP A 171 -1.61 -0.67 3.29
C ASP A 171 -0.29 -1.37 3.67
N ALA A 172 0.41 -1.88 2.65
CA ALA A 172 1.72 -2.51 2.77
C ALA A 172 2.89 -1.52 2.66
N ALA A 173 2.65 -0.23 2.93
CA ALA A 173 3.68 0.82 2.83
C ALA A 173 4.90 0.61 3.76
N GLN A 174 4.80 -0.27 4.74
CA GLN A 174 5.89 -0.63 5.65
C GLN A 174 6.34 -2.08 5.49
N ALA A 175 5.73 -2.85 4.59
CA ALA A 175 5.89 -4.29 4.52
C ALA A 175 6.32 -4.85 3.14
N PRO A 176 7.08 -4.12 2.29
CA PRO A 176 7.55 -4.72 1.04
C PRO A 176 8.47 -5.90 1.35
N GLY A 177 8.09 -7.09 0.86
CA GLY A 177 8.81 -8.34 1.11
C GLY A 177 8.38 -9.10 2.37
N GLY A 178 7.37 -8.63 3.09
CA GLY A 178 6.68 -9.41 4.13
C GLY A 178 5.88 -10.56 3.54
N LYS A 179 5.58 -11.56 4.36
CA LYS A 179 4.74 -12.70 3.93
C LYS A 179 3.73 -13.09 5.00
N TYR A 180 2.52 -13.40 4.54
CA TYR A 180 1.47 -14.03 5.32
C TYR A 180 1.19 -15.41 4.73
N LYS A 181 1.48 -16.47 5.50
CA LYS A 181 1.29 -17.87 5.07
C LYS A 181 1.89 -18.20 3.69
N GLY A 182 3.02 -17.58 3.38
CA GLY A 182 3.76 -17.78 2.13
C GLY A 182 3.41 -16.79 1.01
N ALA A 183 2.27 -16.11 1.04
CA ALA A 183 1.90 -15.07 0.08
C ALA A 183 2.52 -13.72 0.46
N TRP A 184 2.88 -12.91 -0.54
CA TRP A 184 3.50 -11.62 -0.34
C TRP A 184 2.51 -10.57 0.17
N THR A 185 2.95 -9.74 1.14
CA THR A 185 2.24 -8.50 1.47
C THR A 185 2.12 -7.59 0.26
N GLY A 186 1.01 -6.82 0.21
CA GLY A 186 0.63 -6.01 -0.94
C GLY A 186 -0.12 -6.77 -2.03
N GLY A 187 -0.24 -8.10 -1.89
CA GLY A 187 -1.07 -8.97 -2.71
C GLY A 187 -2.15 -9.69 -1.91
N LEU A 188 -2.24 -9.43 -0.62
CA LEU A 188 -3.17 -10.10 0.30
C LEU A 188 -4.56 -9.48 0.28
N GLY A 189 -4.68 -8.16 0.08
CA GLY A 189 -5.95 -7.46 -0.05
C GLY A 189 -6.53 -7.51 -1.47
N HIS A 190 -7.67 -6.87 -1.69
CA HIS A 190 -8.20 -6.66 -3.05
C HIS A 190 -7.33 -5.67 -3.82
N ILE A 191 -6.83 -4.65 -3.13
CA ILE A 191 -5.90 -3.65 -3.64
C ILE A 191 -4.82 -3.46 -2.59
N GLY A 192 -3.56 -3.69 -2.96
CA GLY A 192 -2.39 -3.44 -2.13
C GLY A 192 -1.73 -2.11 -2.46
N VAL A 193 -1.12 -1.48 -1.48
CA VAL A 193 -0.43 -0.20 -1.62
C VAL A 193 0.96 -0.28 -1.02
N PHE A 194 1.96 0.10 -1.80
CA PHE A 194 3.35 0.18 -1.37
C PHE A 194 3.87 1.61 -1.39
N SER A 195 4.82 1.90 -0.54
CA SER A 195 5.52 3.18 -0.49
C SER A 195 6.96 3.03 -0.95
N LEU A 196 7.38 3.92 -1.84
CA LEU A 196 8.76 4.07 -2.29
C LEU A 196 9.38 5.38 -1.76
N ASN A 197 8.85 5.90 -0.66
CA ASN A 197 9.40 7.06 0.02
C ASN A 197 10.80 6.75 0.56
N TYR A 198 11.66 7.78 0.67
CA TYR A 198 13.07 7.66 1.08
C TYR A 198 13.32 6.84 2.34
N HIS A 199 12.39 6.85 3.31
CA HIS A 199 12.53 6.12 4.58
C HIS A 199 12.08 4.64 4.50
N LYS A 200 11.67 4.16 3.33
CA LYS A 200 11.16 2.79 3.15
C LYS A 200 12.28 1.82 2.78
N THR A 201 12.01 0.54 2.96
CA THR A 201 12.95 -0.56 2.66
C THR A 201 13.38 -0.55 1.19
N ILE A 202 12.43 -0.32 0.29
CA ILE A 202 12.67 -0.08 -1.14
C ILE A 202 12.23 1.36 -1.41
N HIS A 203 13.08 2.16 -2.03
CA HIS A 203 12.76 3.57 -2.26
C HIS A 203 13.36 4.14 -3.56
N CYS A 204 12.73 5.18 -4.06
CA CYS A 204 13.22 5.99 -5.19
C CYS A 204 13.24 7.50 -4.86
N GLY A 205 13.22 7.84 -3.56
CA GLY A 205 13.05 9.21 -3.06
C GLY A 205 11.60 9.48 -2.72
N GLU A 206 10.74 9.66 -3.69
CA GLU A 206 9.29 9.73 -3.55
C GLU A 206 8.63 8.86 -4.59
N GLY A 207 7.65 8.05 -4.17
CA GLY A 207 6.90 7.17 -5.03
C GLY A 207 5.96 6.24 -4.26
N GLY A 208 5.12 5.56 -4.99
CA GLY A 208 4.23 4.53 -4.49
C GLY A 208 3.80 3.60 -5.61
N ILE A 209 3.24 2.47 -5.23
CA ILE A 209 2.67 1.50 -6.18
C ILE A 209 1.32 1.04 -5.64
N ALA A 210 0.31 1.05 -6.49
CA ALA A 210 -0.92 0.31 -6.29
C ALA A 210 -0.81 -1.04 -6.99
N ALA A 211 -1.05 -2.12 -6.26
CA ALA A 211 -1.02 -3.48 -6.75
C ALA A 211 -2.42 -4.10 -6.68
N VAL A 212 -2.83 -4.80 -7.73
CA VAL A 212 -4.18 -5.38 -7.80
C VAL A 212 -4.07 -6.85 -8.12
N SER A 213 -4.63 -7.68 -7.25
CA SER A 213 -4.81 -9.10 -7.48
C SER A 213 -6.30 -9.38 -7.75
N TYR A 214 -6.65 -9.61 -9.01
CA TYR A 214 -8.03 -9.93 -9.40
C TYR A 214 -8.50 -11.32 -8.98
N THR A 215 -7.65 -12.10 -8.35
CA THR A 215 -7.95 -13.50 -7.99
C THR A 215 -9.17 -13.61 -7.08
N HIS A 216 -9.45 -12.58 -6.31
CA HIS A 216 -10.59 -12.55 -5.38
C HIS A 216 -11.81 -11.77 -5.90
N LEU A 217 -11.65 -10.89 -6.89
CA LEU A 217 -12.77 -10.18 -7.51
C LEU A 217 -13.56 -11.02 -8.49
N ARG A 218 -12.98 -12.09 -9.06
CA ARG A 218 -13.66 -13.00 -9.98
C ARG A 218 -14.79 -13.84 -9.36
N ALA A 219 -14.84 -13.94 -8.04
CA ALA A 219 -15.90 -14.69 -7.36
C ALA A 219 -17.27 -13.97 -7.36
N HIS A 220 -17.33 -12.74 -7.84
CA HIS A 220 -18.55 -11.95 -7.90
C HIS A 220 -19.12 -11.72 -9.30
N GLU A 221 -18.49 -12.28 -10.34
CA GLU A 221 -18.97 -12.18 -11.74
C GLU A 221 -19.64 -13.44 -12.30
N THR A 222 -20.01 -14.40 -11.42
CA THR A 222 -20.80 -15.59 -11.81
C THR A 222 -22.13 -15.64 -11.10
#